data_f0a7b71e393132bd3804c3f37a5a5d53
#
_entry.id   f0a7b71e393132bd3804c3f37a5a5d53
#
_cell.length_a   1.000
_cell.length_b   1.000
_cell.length_c   1.000
_cell.angle_alpha   90.00
_cell.angle_beta   90.00
_cell.angle_gamma   90.00
#
_symmetry.space_group_name_H-M   'P 1'
#
loop_
_entity.id
_entity.type
_entity.pdbx_description
1 polymer ?
#
loop_
_entity_poly.entity_id
_entity_poly.type
_entity_poly.pdbx_seq_one_letter_code
_entity_poly.pdbx_strand_id
1 'polypeptide(L)' 'MLRPTVVAVKPQPDYLLDLTFNNGEVRRFDVKPYIQGNWYSDLADTAYFQNVKPDGYSVTWANGQDLCPDDLYYNSQPV' A
#
# COMPACT_ATOMS: atom_id res chain seq x y z
N MET A 1 -17.92 5.06 -12.00
CA MET A 1 -17.83 5.33 -10.56
C MET A 1 -16.37 5.22 -10.13
N LEU A 2 -15.92 6.15 -9.32
CA LEU A 2 -14.56 6.10 -8.83
C LEU A 2 -14.44 5.07 -7.70
N ARG A 3 -13.33 4.33 -7.68
CA ARG A 3 -13.05 3.43 -6.57
C ARG A 3 -12.78 4.24 -5.29
N PRO A 4 -12.91 3.62 -4.12
CA PRO A 4 -12.52 4.27 -2.87
C PRO A 4 -11.02 4.62 -2.87
N THR A 5 -10.66 5.64 -2.11
CA THR A 5 -9.29 6.06 -1.94
C THR A 5 -8.79 5.74 -0.53
N VAL A 6 -7.48 5.57 -0.40
CA VAL A 6 -6.86 5.26 0.89
C VAL A 6 -6.80 6.51 1.74
N VAL A 7 -7.33 6.44 2.96
CA VAL A 7 -7.27 7.54 3.92
C VAL A 7 -6.30 7.25 5.06
N ALA A 8 -5.95 5.98 5.28
CA ALA A 8 -4.97 5.60 6.29
C ALA A 8 -4.30 4.29 5.86
N VAL A 9 -3.06 4.11 6.26
CA VAL A 9 -2.31 2.89 5.99
C VAL A 9 -1.50 2.52 7.23
N LYS A 10 -1.49 1.21 7.55
CA LYS A 10 -0.71 0.68 8.66
C LYS A 10 0.13 -0.49 8.13
N PRO A 11 1.46 -0.35 8.11
CA PRO A 11 2.30 -1.47 7.69
C PRO A 11 2.28 -2.59 8.72
N GLN A 12 2.24 -3.82 8.22
CA GLN A 12 2.21 -5.03 9.04
C GLN A 12 3.42 -5.89 8.71
N PRO A 13 3.78 -6.86 9.57
CA PRO A 13 4.87 -7.80 9.27
C PRO A 13 4.63 -8.52 7.95
N ASP A 14 5.72 -8.99 7.33
CA ASP A 14 5.67 -9.76 6.10
C ASP A 14 5.21 -8.96 4.89
N TYR A 15 5.52 -7.63 4.89
CA TYR A 15 5.23 -6.74 3.76
C TYR A 15 3.74 -6.63 3.44
N LEU A 16 2.91 -6.65 4.47
CA LEU A 16 1.47 -6.44 4.34
C LEU A 16 1.12 -5.01 4.72
N LEU A 17 0.10 -4.47 4.08
CA LEU A 17 -0.45 -3.15 4.40
C LEU A 17 -1.92 -3.31 4.78
N ASP A 18 -2.30 -2.78 5.94
CA ASP A 18 -3.71 -2.64 6.28
C ASP A 18 -4.15 -1.26 5.83
N LEU A 19 -5.09 -1.24 4.90
CA LEU A 19 -5.55 -0.03 4.22
C LEU A 19 -6.95 0.31 4.70
N THR A 20 -7.15 1.56 5.11
CA THR A 20 -8.49 2.08 5.38
C THR A 20 -8.88 2.97 4.22
N PHE A 21 -10.02 2.68 3.62
CA PHE A 21 -10.54 3.43 2.48
C PHE A 21 -11.58 4.43 2.93
N ASN A 22 -11.84 5.44 2.09
CA ASN A 22 -12.76 6.52 2.43
C ASN A 22 -14.22 6.07 2.55
N ASN A 23 -14.54 4.86 2.08
CA ASN A 23 -15.89 4.29 2.26
C ASN A 23 -16.01 3.47 3.54
N GLY A 24 -14.98 3.46 4.40
CA GLY A 24 -14.99 2.72 5.66
C GLY A 24 -14.46 1.30 5.59
N GLU A 25 -14.16 0.80 4.41
CA GLU A 25 -13.59 -0.56 4.29
C GLU A 25 -12.17 -0.58 4.83
N VAL A 26 -11.81 -1.68 5.51
CA VAL A 26 -10.43 -1.99 5.89
C VAL A 26 -10.03 -3.25 5.13
N ARG A 27 -8.94 -3.17 4.38
CA ARG A 27 -8.50 -4.27 3.52
C ARG A 27 -7.01 -4.48 3.71
N ARG A 28 -6.54 -5.69 3.46
CA ARG A 28 -5.12 -6.05 3.57
C ARG A 28 -4.54 -6.32 2.20
N PHE A 29 -3.42 -5.69 1.92
CA PHE A 29 -2.74 -5.79 0.63
C PHE A 29 -1.36 -6.38 0.82
N ASP A 30 -1.02 -7.38 0.00
CA ASP A 30 0.31 -8.02 0.01
C ASP A 30 1.20 -7.32 -1.00
N VAL A 31 2.26 -6.68 -0.52
CA VAL A 31 3.19 -5.93 -1.36
C VAL A 31 4.29 -6.83 -1.92
N LYS A 32 4.48 -8.03 -1.39
CA LYS A 32 5.57 -8.92 -1.80
C LYS A 32 5.70 -9.10 -3.31
N PRO A 33 4.61 -9.32 -4.07
CA PRO A 33 4.74 -9.48 -5.52
C PRO A 33 5.27 -8.25 -6.25
N TYR A 34 5.21 -7.09 -5.62
CA TYR A 34 5.64 -5.82 -6.21
C TYR A 34 7.08 -5.47 -5.85
N ILE A 35 7.70 -6.18 -4.90
CA ILE A 35 9.07 -5.90 -4.46
C ILE A 35 10.03 -6.60 -5.42
N GLN A 36 10.15 -6.05 -6.63
CA GLN A 36 10.98 -6.60 -7.68
C GLN A 36 11.63 -5.46 -8.47
N GLY A 37 12.76 -5.74 -9.07
CA GLY A 37 13.49 -4.77 -9.87
C GLY A 37 14.10 -3.67 -9.02
N ASN A 38 14.71 -2.70 -9.68
CA ASN A 38 15.45 -1.65 -8.98
C ASN A 38 14.54 -0.63 -8.33
N TRP A 39 13.38 -0.34 -8.93
CA TRP A 39 12.48 0.71 -8.43
C TRP A 39 11.92 0.37 -7.06
N TYR A 40 11.49 -0.88 -6.87
CA TYR A 40 10.85 -1.29 -5.62
C TYR A 40 11.81 -2.00 -4.66
N SER A 41 13.09 -2.14 -5.00
CA SER A 41 14.02 -2.89 -4.17
C SER A 41 14.18 -2.29 -2.77
N ASP A 42 14.00 -0.96 -2.61
CA ASP A 42 14.07 -0.31 -1.30
C ASP A 42 13.01 -0.83 -0.34
N LEU A 43 11.89 -1.31 -0.85
CA LEU A 43 10.80 -1.81 -0.01
C LEU A 43 11.15 -3.13 0.68
N ALA A 44 12.18 -3.82 0.25
CA ALA A 44 12.65 -5.03 0.92
C ALA A 44 13.25 -4.73 2.30
N ASP A 45 13.72 -3.49 2.51
CA ASP A 45 14.16 -3.05 3.84
C ASP A 45 12.92 -2.77 4.69
N THR A 46 12.76 -3.52 5.78
CA THR A 46 11.56 -3.41 6.61
C THR A 46 11.42 -2.03 7.25
N ALA A 47 12.53 -1.40 7.63
CA ALA A 47 12.47 -0.05 8.20
C ALA A 47 11.98 0.97 7.16
N TYR A 48 12.44 0.85 5.92
CA TYR A 48 11.97 1.71 4.85
C TYR A 48 10.50 1.44 4.52
N PHE A 49 10.12 0.17 4.47
CA PHE A 49 8.74 -0.22 4.18
C PHE A 49 7.76 0.39 5.18
N GLN A 50 8.15 0.47 6.45
CA GLN A 50 7.29 1.01 7.50
C GLN A 50 7.06 2.52 7.39
N ASN A 51 7.80 3.22 6.54
CA ASN A 51 7.64 4.65 6.33
C ASN A 51 6.56 5.00 5.29
N VAL A 52 5.77 4.03 4.88
CA VAL A 52 4.67 4.21 3.94
C VAL A 52 3.67 5.24 4.46
N LYS A 53 3.13 6.06 3.53
CA LYS A 53 2.15 7.11 3.85
C LYS A 53 1.04 7.11 2.81
N PRO A 54 -0.18 7.52 3.19
CA PRO A 54 -1.21 7.78 2.18
C PRO A 54 -0.88 9.07 1.45
N ASP A 55 -1.19 9.10 0.14
CA ASP A 55 -0.91 10.27 -0.69
C ASP A 55 -2.17 10.96 -1.21
N GLY A 56 -3.33 10.60 -0.68
CA GLY A 56 -4.63 11.14 -1.10
C GLY A 56 -5.42 10.21 -2.02
N TYR A 57 -4.76 9.27 -2.65
CA TYR A 57 -5.40 8.28 -3.53
C TYR A 57 -4.95 6.87 -3.18
N SER A 58 -3.68 6.71 -2.91
CA SER A 58 -3.02 5.45 -2.74
C SER A 58 -2.01 5.59 -1.60
N VAL A 59 -0.90 4.88 -1.69
CA VAL A 59 0.19 4.96 -0.72
C VAL A 59 1.48 5.26 -1.44
N THR A 60 2.43 5.87 -0.72
CA THR A 60 3.73 6.23 -1.28
C THR A 60 4.83 6.06 -0.24
N TRP A 61 6.06 6.00 -0.71
CA TRP A 61 7.27 5.95 0.12
C TRP A 61 8.16 7.14 -0.19
N ALA A 62 9.18 7.34 0.64
CA ALA A 62 10.01 8.55 0.59
C ALA A 62 10.71 8.79 -0.75
N ASN A 63 11.13 7.71 -1.44
CA ASN A 63 11.83 7.83 -2.73
C ASN A 63 10.87 7.94 -3.92
N GLY A 64 9.57 8.10 -3.67
CA GLY A 64 8.58 8.28 -4.72
C GLY A 64 7.92 7.00 -5.21
N GLN A 65 8.26 5.83 -4.64
CA GLN A 65 7.53 4.61 -4.98
C GLN A 65 6.07 4.78 -4.59
N ASP A 66 5.18 4.30 -5.44
CA ASP A 66 3.76 4.28 -5.15
C ASP A 66 3.15 3.02 -5.76
N LEU A 67 1.91 2.75 -5.40
CA LEU A 67 1.18 1.62 -5.94
C LEU A 67 -0.07 2.14 -6.63
N CYS A 68 -0.50 1.41 -7.67
CA CYS A 68 -1.70 1.77 -8.41
C CYS A 68 -2.92 1.70 -7.47
N PRO A 69 -3.73 2.77 -7.37
CA PRO A 69 -4.90 2.75 -6.48
C PRO A 69 -5.88 1.64 -6.83
N ASP A 70 -6.03 1.31 -8.11
CA ASP A 70 -6.90 0.21 -8.53
C ASP A 70 -6.39 -1.12 -7.97
N ASP A 71 -5.09 -1.36 -8.04
CA ASP A 71 -4.50 -2.59 -7.51
C ASP A 71 -4.70 -2.68 -6.00
N LEU A 72 -4.54 -1.57 -5.29
CA LEU A 72 -4.71 -1.56 -3.85
C LEU A 72 -6.11 -1.95 -3.43
N TYR A 73 -7.11 -1.52 -4.20
CA TYR A 73 -8.49 -1.85 -3.85
C TYR A 73 -8.88 -3.25 -4.34
N TYR A 74 -8.63 -3.53 -5.63
CA TYR A 74 -9.16 -4.74 -6.23
C TYR A 74 -8.35 -5.99 -5.91
N ASN A 75 -7.06 -5.85 -5.60
CA ASN A 75 -6.19 -6.99 -5.27
C ASN A 75 -5.99 -7.16 -3.76
N SER A 76 -6.62 -6.34 -2.93
CA SER A 76 -6.57 -6.49 -1.48
C SER A 76 -7.68 -7.43 -1.00
N GLN A 77 -7.54 -7.91 0.22
CA GLN A 77 -8.50 -8.81 0.84
C GLN A 77 -9.18 -8.10 2.01
N PRO A 78 -10.48 -8.32 2.24
CA PRO A 78 -11.12 -7.80 3.45
C PRO A 78 -10.45 -8.34 4.71
N VAL A 79 -10.37 -7.48 5.71
CA VAL A 79 -9.80 -7.87 7.00
C VAL A 79 -10.89 -8.31 7.95
#